data_c5f90a25695869030972186cd57e457e
#
_entry.id   c5f90a25695869030972186cd57e457e
#
_cell.length_a   1.000
_cell.length_b   1.000
_cell.length_c   1.000
_cell.angle_alpha   90.00
_cell.angle_beta   90.00
_cell.angle_gamma   90.00
#
_symmetry.space_group_name_H-M   'P 1'
#
loop_
_entity.id
_entity.type
_entity.pdbx_description
1 polymer ?
#
loop_
_entity_poly.entity_id
_entity_poly.type
_entity_poly.pdbx_seq_one_letter_code
_entity_poly.pdbx_strand_id
1 'polypeptide(L)'
;MNILIFGPNGCGKGTQGAIVQKIYNVTHVESGGLFRENIGKGTELGKKAKEFIDRGDLVPDSITIPMILDRLKKDDCKNGWLLDGFPRNPEQAAALNESLKAASMEIDFVIEIELDRDAARNRIMGRRLCENDNNHPNNIYIEEIMPKKADADFVCRVCGGKLSARADDQDEGAIDKRHEIYYDAVNGTKAAVDFFESLSKNSKITKFVKLDGTPSVNEVSDSLKKAIAK
;
A
#
# COMPACT_ATOMS: atom_id res chain seq x y z
N MET A 1 -11.10 5.64 12.53
CA MET A 1 -9.85 4.87 12.74
C MET A 1 -8.93 5.15 11.56
N ASN A 2 -7.75 5.70 11.82
CA ASN A 2 -6.78 6.10 10.80
C ASN A 2 -5.55 5.20 10.87
N ILE A 3 -5.17 4.61 9.75
CA ILE A 3 -4.15 3.56 9.68
C ILE A 3 -3.10 3.94 8.63
N LEU A 4 -1.82 3.82 8.98
CA LEU A 4 -0.73 3.72 8.01
C LEU A 4 -0.37 2.25 7.83
N ILE A 5 -0.24 1.79 6.58
CA ILE A 5 0.20 0.43 6.30
C ILE A 5 1.48 0.44 5.46
N PHE A 6 2.50 -0.24 5.96
CA PHE A 6 3.82 -0.38 5.36
C PHE A 6 4.12 -1.83 5.02
N GLY A 7 5.08 -2.02 4.14
CA GLY A 7 5.60 -3.32 3.74
C GLY A 7 6.12 -3.26 2.30
N PRO A 8 7.01 -4.18 1.89
CA PRO A 8 7.53 -4.21 0.54
C PRO A 8 6.44 -4.46 -0.49
N ASN A 9 6.69 -4.11 -1.74
CA ASN A 9 5.81 -4.52 -2.82
C ASN A 9 5.75 -6.05 -2.86
N GLY A 10 4.54 -6.62 -2.95
CA GLY A 10 4.34 -8.06 -2.88
C GLY A 10 3.98 -8.63 -1.50
N CYS A 11 4.13 -7.88 -0.39
CA CYS A 11 3.83 -8.40 0.95
C CYS A 11 2.32 -8.56 1.25
N GLY A 12 1.43 -8.06 0.41
CA GLY A 12 -0.02 -8.23 0.57
C GLY A 12 -0.76 -7.01 1.14
N LYS A 13 -0.14 -5.82 1.25
CA LYS A 13 -0.78 -4.59 1.76
C LYS A 13 -2.16 -4.33 1.15
N GLY A 14 -2.27 -4.33 -0.18
CA GLY A 14 -3.53 -4.06 -0.87
C GLY A 14 -4.62 -5.07 -0.48
N THR A 15 -4.29 -6.36 -0.42
CA THR A 15 -5.22 -7.42 0.00
C THR A 15 -5.68 -7.21 1.44
N GLN A 16 -4.75 -6.94 2.36
CA GLN A 16 -5.08 -6.70 3.76
C GLN A 16 -5.83 -5.37 3.94
N GLY A 17 -5.46 -4.34 3.18
CA GLY A 17 -6.15 -3.05 3.16
C GLY A 17 -7.63 -3.18 2.75
N ALA A 18 -7.93 -3.96 1.72
CA ALA A 18 -9.29 -4.24 1.30
C ALA A 18 -10.10 -4.99 2.38
N ILE A 19 -9.48 -5.92 3.09
CA ILE A 19 -10.11 -6.64 4.20
C ILE A 19 -10.41 -5.67 5.36
N VAL A 20 -9.44 -4.83 5.73
CA VAL A 20 -9.60 -3.81 6.79
C VAL A 20 -10.70 -2.82 6.42
N GLN A 21 -10.70 -2.30 5.19
CA GLN A 21 -11.76 -1.43 4.67
C GLN A 21 -13.15 -2.03 4.88
N LYS A 22 -13.33 -3.30 4.51
CA LYS A 22 -14.61 -3.99 4.61
C LYS A 22 -15.06 -4.22 6.06
N ILE A 23 -14.13 -4.54 6.97
CA ILE A 23 -14.46 -4.90 8.35
C ILE A 23 -14.68 -3.65 9.21
N TYR A 24 -13.86 -2.63 9.04
CA TYR A 24 -13.85 -1.44 9.91
C TYR A 24 -14.51 -0.21 9.29
N ASN A 25 -15.04 -0.35 8.07
CA ASN A 25 -15.69 0.73 7.32
C ASN A 25 -14.81 1.99 7.21
N VAL A 26 -13.51 1.78 6.91
CA VAL A 26 -12.53 2.84 6.65
C VAL A 26 -12.25 2.90 5.15
N THR A 27 -11.84 4.05 4.63
CA THR A 27 -11.50 4.18 3.22
C THR A 27 -10.06 3.76 2.96
N HIS A 28 -9.83 2.79 2.06
CA HIS A 28 -8.50 2.42 1.61
C HIS A 28 -8.00 3.42 0.57
N VAL A 29 -6.95 4.15 0.91
CA VAL A 29 -6.32 5.17 0.06
C VAL A 29 -4.95 4.67 -0.36
N GLU A 30 -4.82 4.24 -1.60
CA GLU A 30 -3.55 3.86 -2.21
C GLU A 30 -2.91 5.05 -2.91
N SER A 31 -1.74 5.50 -2.47
CA SER A 31 -1.01 6.62 -3.09
C SER A 31 -0.74 6.37 -4.59
N GLY A 32 -0.33 5.16 -4.94
CA GLY A 32 -0.13 4.78 -6.34
C GLY A 32 -1.42 4.78 -7.16
N GLY A 33 -2.55 4.41 -6.58
CA GLY A 33 -3.88 4.51 -7.18
C GLY A 33 -4.26 5.96 -7.45
N LEU A 34 -4.05 6.83 -6.46
CA LEU A 34 -4.34 8.25 -6.55
C LEU A 34 -3.53 8.95 -7.64
N PHE A 35 -2.24 8.61 -7.79
CA PHE A 35 -1.44 9.12 -8.91
C PHE A 35 -1.98 8.65 -10.27
N ARG A 36 -2.27 7.36 -10.43
CA ARG A 36 -2.81 6.82 -11.68
C ARG A 36 -4.14 7.46 -12.05
N GLU A 37 -5.02 7.70 -11.08
CA GLU A 37 -6.29 8.41 -11.29
C GLU A 37 -6.08 9.83 -11.79
N ASN A 38 -5.18 10.59 -11.14
CA ASN A 38 -4.87 11.97 -11.53
C ASN A 38 -4.23 12.05 -12.92
N ILE A 39 -3.32 11.12 -13.24
CA ILE A 39 -2.72 11.00 -14.58
C ILE A 39 -3.79 10.67 -15.62
N GLY A 40 -4.66 9.70 -15.35
CA GLY A 40 -5.73 9.30 -16.26
C GLY A 40 -6.75 10.42 -16.52
N LYS A 41 -7.02 11.24 -15.50
CA LYS A 41 -7.90 12.43 -15.62
C LYS A 41 -7.19 13.66 -16.21
N GLY A 42 -5.87 13.61 -16.44
CA GLY A 42 -5.09 14.71 -17.00
C GLY A 42 -5.05 15.96 -16.09
N THR A 43 -5.18 15.79 -14.77
CA THR A 43 -5.08 16.94 -13.84
C THR A 43 -3.68 17.54 -13.86
N GLU A 44 -3.55 18.81 -13.46
CA GLU A 44 -2.23 19.48 -13.42
C GLU A 44 -1.26 18.75 -12.46
N LEU A 45 -1.75 18.23 -11.34
CA LEU A 45 -0.95 17.41 -10.44
C LEU A 45 -0.58 16.07 -11.08
N GLY A 46 -1.52 15.45 -11.82
CA GLY A 46 -1.28 14.21 -12.54
C GLY A 46 -0.22 14.34 -13.63
N LYS A 47 -0.25 15.43 -14.41
CA LYS A 47 0.77 15.72 -15.44
C LYS A 47 2.16 15.85 -14.82
N LYS A 48 2.28 16.65 -13.74
CA LYS A 48 3.56 16.81 -13.00
C LYS A 48 4.05 15.49 -12.40
N ALA A 49 3.16 14.72 -11.76
CA ALA A 49 3.51 13.44 -11.16
C ALA A 49 3.99 12.43 -12.21
N LYS A 50 3.39 12.42 -13.39
CA LYS A 50 3.73 11.52 -14.49
C LYS A 50 5.20 11.59 -14.89
N GLU A 51 5.77 12.81 -14.94
CA GLU A 51 7.18 13.02 -15.32
C GLU A 51 8.15 12.28 -14.39
N PHE A 52 7.83 12.17 -13.10
CA PHE A 52 8.63 11.42 -12.12
C PHE A 52 8.36 9.92 -12.20
N ILE A 53 7.10 9.54 -12.30
CA ILE A 53 6.69 8.12 -12.34
C ILE A 53 7.24 7.41 -13.57
N ASP A 54 7.23 8.06 -14.75
CA ASP A 54 7.76 7.49 -15.99
C ASP A 54 9.28 7.21 -15.91
N ARG A 55 10.02 7.94 -15.05
CA ARG A 55 11.44 7.68 -14.77
C ARG A 55 11.66 6.70 -13.61
N GLY A 56 10.58 6.25 -12.95
CA GLY A 56 10.64 5.43 -11.74
C GLY A 56 11.12 6.17 -10.50
N ASP A 57 11.08 7.51 -10.52
CA ASP A 57 11.45 8.37 -9.39
C ASP A 57 10.30 8.54 -8.42
N LEU A 58 10.61 8.97 -7.17
CA LEU A 58 9.58 9.41 -6.24
C LEU A 58 9.04 10.78 -6.67
N VAL A 59 7.71 10.92 -6.62
CA VAL A 59 7.07 12.21 -6.85
C VAL A 59 7.42 13.14 -5.68
N PRO A 60 7.82 14.40 -5.92
CA PRO A 60 8.20 15.34 -4.87
C PRO A 60 7.12 15.54 -3.80
N ASP A 61 7.56 15.78 -2.57
CA ASP A 61 6.70 15.95 -1.40
C ASP A 61 5.74 17.12 -1.54
N SER A 62 6.21 18.20 -2.20
CA SER A 62 5.39 19.39 -2.52
C SER A 62 4.16 19.08 -3.40
N ILE A 63 4.17 17.95 -4.10
CA ILE A 63 3.04 17.45 -4.90
C ILE A 63 2.28 16.37 -4.11
N THR A 64 3.02 15.43 -3.52
CA THR A 64 2.45 14.24 -2.92
C THR A 64 1.66 14.55 -1.65
N ILE A 65 2.20 15.35 -0.73
CA ILE A 65 1.56 15.63 0.56
C ILE A 65 0.24 16.37 0.40
N PRO A 66 0.16 17.50 -0.35
CA PRO A 66 -1.13 18.16 -0.57
C PRO A 66 -2.17 17.22 -1.20
N MET A 67 -1.77 16.42 -2.17
CA MET A 67 -2.67 15.45 -2.82
C MET A 67 -3.21 14.40 -1.86
N ILE A 68 -2.36 13.85 -0.99
CA ILE A 68 -2.77 12.89 0.05
C ILE A 68 -3.73 13.56 1.04
N LEU A 69 -3.38 14.74 1.57
CA LEU A 69 -4.21 15.45 2.52
C LEU A 69 -5.59 15.83 1.95
N ASP A 70 -5.63 16.28 0.70
CA ASP A 70 -6.89 16.59 0.03
C ASP A 70 -7.76 15.32 -0.13
N ARG A 71 -7.12 14.17 -0.40
CA ARG A 71 -7.82 12.88 -0.47
C ARG A 71 -8.36 12.44 0.89
N LEU A 72 -7.57 12.57 1.96
CA LEU A 72 -7.97 12.18 3.33
C LEU A 72 -9.09 13.07 3.91
N LYS A 73 -9.27 14.28 3.39
CA LYS A 73 -10.35 15.21 3.79
C LYS A 73 -11.69 14.94 3.10
N LYS A 74 -11.76 14.02 2.12
CA LYS A 74 -13.02 13.70 1.43
C LYS A 74 -14.02 13.04 2.37
N ASP A 75 -15.30 13.17 2.03
CA ASP A 75 -16.41 12.69 2.86
C ASP A 75 -16.35 11.19 3.15
N ASP A 76 -15.88 10.40 2.21
CA ASP A 76 -15.72 8.96 2.38
C ASP A 76 -14.61 8.57 3.39
N CYS A 77 -13.70 9.49 3.71
CA CYS A 77 -12.66 9.31 4.73
C CYS A 77 -13.09 9.73 6.14
N LYS A 78 -14.29 10.29 6.33
CA LYS A 78 -14.75 10.79 7.64
C LYS A 78 -14.86 9.71 8.71
N ASN A 79 -15.17 8.47 8.33
CA ASN A 79 -15.19 7.34 9.26
C ASN A 79 -13.81 6.77 9.58
N GLY A 80 -12.78 7.28 8.92
CA GLY A 80 -11.40 6.83 9.00
C GLY A 80 -10.86 6.39 7.64
N TRP A 81 -9.56 6.18 7.62
CA TRP A 81 -8.82 5.80 6.41
C TRP A 81 -7.68 4.84 6.70
N LEU A 82 -7.29 4.09 5.68
CA LEU A 82 -6.06 3.31 5.62
C LEU A 82 -5.24 3.86 4.46
N LEU A 83 -4.05 4.40 4.75
CA LEU A 83 -3.13 4.96 3.76
C LEU A 83 -2.04 3.93 3.42
N ASP A 84 -1.98 3.56 2.13
CA ASP A 84 -1.04 2.58 1.58
C ASP A 84 -0.09 3.23 0.57
N GLY A 85 1.19 2.93 0.69
CA GLY A 85 2.24 3.32 -0.25
C GLY A 85 2.78 4.74 -0.05
N PHE A 86 2.48 5.39 1.05
CA PHE A 86 3.02 6.67 1.50
C PHE A 86 2.99 6.73 3.05
N PRO A 87 4.02 7.30 3.73
CA PRO A 87 5.26 7.88 3.17
C PRO A 87 6.29 6.81 2.73
N ARG A 88 7.32 7.24 1.97
CA ARG A 88 8.36 6.36 1.44
C ARG A 88 9.78 6.75 1.84
N ASN A 89 9.93 7.78 2.63
CA ASN A 89 11.20 8.21 3.22
C ASN A 89 10.93 8.95 4.54
N PRO A 90 11.95 9.18 5.39
CA PRO A 90 11.76 9.81 6.69
C PRO A 90 11.30 11.27 6.59
N GLU A 91 11.72 12.02 5.57
CA GLU A 91 11.28 13.40 5.34
C GLU A 91 9.79 13.46 5.07
N GLN A 92 9.28 12.57 4.22
CA GLN A 92 7.85 12.42 3.97
C GLN A 92 7.10 12.01 5.23
N ALA A 93 7.68 11.14 6.06
CA ALA A 93 7.06 10.70 7.31
C ALA A 93 6.90 11.86 8.29
N ALA A 94 7.95 12.66 8.46
CA ALA A 94 7.91 13.85 9.31
C ALA A 94 6.89 14.88 8.80
N ALA A 95 6.94 15.21 7.51
CA ALA A 95 6.05 16.17 6.90
C ALA A 95 4.58 15.73 6.91
N LEU A 96 4.29 14.44 6.68
CA LEU A 96 2.94 13.88 6.82
C LEU A 96 2.45 14.01 8.26
N ASN A 97 3.26 13.62 9.24
CA ASN A 97 2.91 13.69 10.65
C ASN A 97 2.54 15.11 11.10
N GLU A 98 3.36 16.11 10.73
CA GLU A 98 3.07 17.52 11.02
C GLU A 98 1.80 18.00 10.30
N SER A 99 1.60 17.60 9.07
CA SER A 99 0.41 17.98 8.29
C SER A 99 -0.87 17.35 8.85
N LEU A 100 -0.82 16.11 9.31
CA LEU A 100 -1.94 15.45 9.97
C LEU A 100 -2.28 16.14 11.31
N LYS A 101 -1.26 16.46 12.11
CA LYS A 101 -1.45 17.23 13.36
C LYS A 101 -2.11 18.59 13.09
N ALA A 102 -1.61 19.33 12.10
CA ALA A 102 -2.19 20.62 11.72
C ALA A 102 -3.65 20.50 11.25
N ALA A 103 -4.02 19.36 10.67
CA ALA A 103 -5.39 19.04 10.26
C ALA A 103 -6.24 18.40 11.38
N SER A 104 -5.71 18.29 12.60
CA SER A 104 -6.35 17.61 13.75
C SER A 104 -6.72 16.15 13.44
N MET A 105 -5.90 15.47 12.64
CA MET A 105 -6.01 14.06 12.32
C MET A 105 -4.97 13.27 13.10
N GLU A 106 -5.41 12.24 13.81
CA GLU A 106 -4.53 11.33 14.55
C GLU A 106 -4.39 10.00 13.83
N ILE A 107 -3.26 9.33 14.03
CA ILE A 107 -3.01 7.98 13.53
C ILE A 107 -3.30 7.00 14.68
N ASP A 108 -4.26 6.11 14.50
CA ASP A 108 -4.57 5.08 15.51
C ASP A 108 -3.58 3.91 15.43
N PHE A 109 -3.26 3.46 14.21
CA PHE A 109 -2.37 2.32 13.97
C PHE A 109 -1.36 2.60 12.89
N VAL A 110 -0.14 2.12 13.13
CA VAL A 110 0.91 1.98 12.11
C VAL A 110 1.20 0.49 12.00
N ILE A 111 0.98 -0.07 10.81
CA ILE A 111 1.10 -1.50 10.54
C ILE A 111 2.25 -1.71 9.59
N GLU A 112 3.21 -2.56 9.95
CA GLU A 112 4.24 -3.06 9.05
C GLU A 112 3.98 -4.53 8.76
N ILE A 113 3.83 -4.89 7.47
CA ILE A 113 3.83 -6.28 7.01
C ILE A 113 5.24 -6.59 6.51
N GLU A 114 6.00 -7.34 7.29
CA GLU A 114 7.34 -7.76 6.92
C GLU A 114 7.29 -8.93 5.95
N LEU A 115 8.16 -8.91 4.96
CA LEU A 115 8.37 -10.02 4.05
C LEU A 115 9.82 -9.96 3.55
N ASP A 116 10.45 -11.11 3.41
CA ASP A 116 11.76 -11.23 2.80
C ASP A 116 11.78 -10.71 1.36
N ARG A 117 12.92 -10.15 0.92
CA ARG A 117 13.06 -9.50 -0.39
C ARG A 117 12.79 -10.47 -1.55
N ASP A 118 13.31 -11.70 -1.46
CA ASP A 118 13.16 -12.68 -2.53
C ASP A 118 11.72 -13.20 -2.58
N ALA A 119 11.10 -13.44 -1.43
CA ALA A 119 9.69 -13.80 -1.34
C ALA A 119 8.80 -12.69 -1.90
N ALA A 120 9.07 -11.43 -1.57
CA ALA A 120 8.35 -10.28 -2.08
C ALA A 120 8.49 -10.15 -3.61
N ARG A 121 9.71 -10.33 -4.16
CA ARG A 121 9.99 -10.33 -5.59
C ARG A 121 9.18 -11.40 -6.31
N ASN A 122 9.23 -12.65 -5.84
CA ASN A 122 8.48 -13.75 -6.42
C ASN A 122 6.97 -13.48 -6.43
N ARG A 123 6.44 -12.92 -5.34
CA ARG A 123 5.03 -12.55 -5.25
C ARG A 123 4.64 -11.45 -6.24
N ILE A 124 5.51 -10.45 -6.48
CA ILE A 124 5.26 -9.40 -7.48
C ILE A 124 5.17 -10.00 -8.88
N MET A 125 6.15 -10.80 -9.27
CA MET A 125 6.21 -11.40 -10.62
C MET A 125 5.01 -12.30 -10.91
N GLY A 126 4.51 -13.00 -9.91
CA GLY A 126 3.33 -13.85 -10.02
C GLY A 126 1.99 -13.11 -9.98
N ARG A 127 1.97 -11.84 -9.58
CA ARG A 127 0.73 -11.07 -9.36
C ARG A 127 -0.06 -10.89 -10.65
N ARG A 128 -1.38 -11.06 -10.55
CA ARG A 128 -2.33 -10.75 -11.64
C ARG A 128 -3.45 -9.88 -11.08
N LEU A 129 -3.75 -8.79 -11.76
CA LEU A 129 -4.80 -7.85 -11.40
C LEU A 129 -6.11 -8.25 -12.07
N CYS A 130 -7.18 -8.26 -11.30
CA CYS A 130 -8.52 -8.43 -11.85
C CYS A 130 -9.02 -7.10 -12.40
N GLU A 131 -9.49 -7.09 -13.65
CA GLU A 131 -10.02 -5.86 -14.29
C GLU A 131 -11.30 -5.34 -13.62
N ASN A 132 -12.05 -6.22 -12.94
CA ASN A 132 -13.26 -5.83 -12.22
C ASN A 132 -12.98 -5.25 -10.82
N ASP A 133 -11.94 -5.74 -10.13
CA ASP A 133 -11.54 -5.27 -8.80
C ASP A 133 -10.07 -5.64 -8.53
N ASN A 134 -9.21 -4.64 -8.47
CA ASN A 134 -7.77 -4.80 -8.22
C ASN A 134 -7.43 -5.46 -6.87
N ASN A 135 -8.40 -5.48 -5.94
CA ASN A 135 -8.23 -6.07 -4.61
C ASN A 135 -8.49 -7.58 -4.58
N HIS A 136 -9.01 -8.15 -5.68
CA HIS A 136 -9.14 -9.60 -5.78
C HIS A 136 -7.74 -10.25 -5.84
N PRO A 137 -7.37 -11.07 -4.84
CA PRO A 137 -6.04 -11.67 -4.78
C PRO A 137 -5.90 -12.74 -5.87
N ASN A 138 -4.96 -12.55 -6.78
CA ASN A 138 -4.60 -13.51 -7.80
C ASN A 138 -3.09 -13.54 -7.99
N ASN A 139 -2.48 -14.71 -7.86
CA ASN A 139 -1.04 -14.90 -8.04
C ASN A 139 -0.77 -16.29 -8.66
N ILE A 140 -0.01 -16.33 -9.76
CA ILE A 140 0.27 -17.59 -10.47
C ILE A 140 1.36 -18.44 -9.81
N TYR A 141 2.02 -17.94 -8.77
CA TYR A 141 3.06 -18.65 -8.01
C TYR A 141 2.62 -19.03 -6.58
N ILE A 142 1.43 -18.61 -6.16
CA ILE A 142 0.89 -18.90 -4.84
C ILE A 142 -0.38 -19.75 -5.00
N GLU A 143 -0.31 -21.02 -4.62
CA GLU A 143 -1.39 -21.99 -4.81
C GLU A 143 -2.71 -21.53 -4.16
N GLU A 144 -2.65 -21.00 -2.95
CA GLU A 144 -3.82 -20.52 -2.19
C GLU A 144 -4.63 -19.46 -2.95
N ILE A 145 -3.96 -18.61 -3.72
CA ILE A 145 -4.57 -17.51 -4.48
C ILE A 145 -4.33 -17.63 -5.99
N MET A 146 -4.09 -18.84 -6.46
CA MET A 146 -3.93 -19.10 -7.88
C MET A 146 -5.22 -18.78 -8.66
N PRO A 147 -5.12 -18.09 -9.80
CA PRO A 147 -6.24 -17.87 -10.71
C PRO A 147 -6.90 -19.16 -11.15
N LYS A 148 -8.18 -19.11 -11.47
CA LYS A 148 -8.88 -20.26 -12.05
C LYS A 148 -8.50 -20.40 -13.54
N LYS A 149 -8.40 -21.62 -14.02
CA LYS A 149 -8.26 -21.90 -15.43
C LYS A 149 -9.63 -21.86 -16.10
N ALA A 150 -9.76 -21.09 -17.16
CA ALA A 150 -10.96 -21.07 -18.01
C ALA A 150 -10.49 -21.19 -19.45
N ASP A 151 -10.72 -22.34 -20.06
CA ASP A 151 -10.21 -22.72 -21.38
C ASP A 151 -8.68 -22.61 -21.47
N ALA A 152 -8.17 -21.73 -22.34
CA ALA A 152 -6.73 -21.48 -22.52
C ALA A 152 -6.17 -20.41 -21.57
N ASP A 153 -7.01 -19.64 -20.91
CA ASP A 153 -6.63 -18.45 -20.13
C ASP A 153 -6.84 -18.62 -18.62
N PHE A 154 -6.18 -17.77 -17.86
CA PHE A 154 -6.46 -17.61 -16.45
C PHE A 154 -7.51 -16.50 -16.21
N VAL A 155 -8.47 -16.77 -15.34
CA VAL A 155 -9.48 -15.80 -14.90
C VAL A 155 -9.42 -15.57 -13.39
N CYS A 156 -9.93 -14.45 -12.93
CA CYS A 156 -9.95 -14.11 -11.53
C CYS A 156 -10.61 -15.22 -10.69
N ARG A 157 -9.90 -15.69 -9.68
CA ARG A 157 -10.38 -16.76 -8.80
C ARG A 157 -11.63 -16.37 -8.00
N VAL A 158 -11.86 -15.06 -7.79
CA VAL A 158 -12.98 -14.53 -7.01
C VAL A 158 -14.22 -14.34 -7.88
N CYS A 159 -14.12 -13.57 -8.97
CA CYS A 159 -15.28 -13.15 -9.76
C CYS A 159 -15.29 -13.70 -11.20
N GLY A 160 -14.27 -14.46 -11.64
CA GLY A 160 -14.16 -14.94 -13.02
C GLY A 160 -13.79 -13.85 -14.03
N GLY A 161 -13.54 -12.62 -13.61
CA GLY A 161 -13.15 -11.52 -14.48
C GLY A 161 -11.78 -11.69 -15.11
N LYS A 162 -11.51 -10.93 -16.16
CA LYS A 162 -10.25 -10.96 -16.89
C LYS A 162 -9.09 -10.50 -16.00
N LEU A 163 -7.92 -11.06 -16.26
CA LEU A 163 -6.69 -10.75 -15.51
C LEU A 163 -5.67 -10.08 -16.42
N SER A 164 -4.95 -9.11 -15.86
CA SER A 164 -3.82 -8.45 -16.49
C SER A 164 -2.58 -8.47 -15.58
N ALA A 165 -1.40 -8.45 -16.18
CA ALA A 165 -0.17 -8.17 -15.44
C ALA A 165 0.13 -6.67 -15.53
N ARG A 166 0.69 -6.09 -14.45
CA ARG A 166 1.21 -4.72 -14.53
C ARG A 166 2.57 -4.75 -15.23
N ALA A 167 2.82 -3.76 -16.09
CA ALA A 167 4.09 -3.69 -16.81
C ALA A 167 5.29 -3.59 -15.86
N ASP A 168 5.17 -2.79 -14.80
CA ASP A 168 6.19 -2.61 -13.77
C ASP A 168 6.37 -3.81 -12.81
N ASP A 169 5.51 -4.82 -12.89
CA ASP A 169 5.66 -6.10 -12.17
C ASP A 169 6.33 -7.17 -13.04
N GLN A 170 6.53 -6.91 -14.33
CA GLN A 170 7.22 -7.77 -15.27
C GLN A 170 8.61 -7.24 -15.63
N ASP A 171 8.97 -6.06 -15.16
CA ASP A 171 10.28 -5.43 -15.30
C ASP A 171 11.11 -5.65 -14.02
N GLU A 172 12.14 -6.50 -14.13
CA GLU A 172 13.01 -6.82 -13.00
C GLU A 172 13.71 -5.59 -12.43
N GLY A 173 14.17 -4.67 -13.29
CA GLY A 173 14.81 -3.42 -12.85
C GLY A 173 13.85 -2.52 -12.07
N ALA A 174 12.58 -2.42 -12.51
CA ALA A 174 11.57 -1.68 -11.79
C ALA A 174 11.20 -2.33 -10.45
N ILE A 175 11.22 -3.67 -10.37
CA ILE A 175 11.02 -4.40 -9.11
C ILE A 175 12.17 -4.12 -8.15
N ASP A 176 13.41 -4.27 -8.61
CA ASP A 176 14.61 -4.08 -7.80
C ASP A 176 14.70 -2.65 -7.27
N LYS A 177 14.47 -1.64 -8.11
CA LYS A 177 14.44 -0.22 -7.69
C LYS A 177 13.40 0.03 -6.58
N ARG A 178 12.19 -0.53 -6.71
CA ARG A 178 11.14 -0.40 -5.68
C ARG A 178 11.52 -1.10 -4.37
N HIS A 179 12.21 -2.25 -4.44
CA HIS A 179 12.69 -2.95 -3.27
C HIS A 179 13.86 -2.20 -2.61
N GLU A 180 14.78 -1.64 -3.39
CA GLU A 180 15.85 -0.79 -2.87
C GLU A 180 15.28 0.39 -2.08
N ILE A 181 14.28 1.09 -2.63
CA ILE A 181 13.59 2.18 -1.93
C ILE A 181 12.94 1.69 -0.63
N TYR A 182 12.33 0.49 -0.64
CA TYR A 182 11.67 -0.01 0.56
C TYR A 182 12.68 -0.42 1.65
N TYR A 183 13.68 -1.23 1.31
CA TYR A 183 14.62 -1.82 2.27
C TYR A 183 15.76 -0.89 2.68
N ASP A 184 15.88 0.30 2.10
CA ASP A 184 16.84 1.31 2.57
C ASP A 184 16.43 1.79 3.97
N ALA A 185 17.24 1.39 4.97
CA ALA A 185 17.01 1.71 6.37
C ALA A 185 17.42 3.14 6.77
N VAL A 186 18.00 3.91 5.84
CA VAL A 186 18.48 5.27 6.12
C VAL A 186 17.59 6.32 5.44
N ASN A 187 17.34 6.14 4.14
CA ASN A 187 16.64 7.15 3.33
C ASN A 187 15.35 6.60 2.69
N GLY A 188 15.03 5.33 2.91
CA GLY A 188 13.90 4.67 2.27
C GLY A 188 12.67 4.51 3.14
N THR A 189 11.78 3.63 2.70
CA THR A 189 10.51 3.39 3.39
C THR A 189 10.72 2.74 4.75
N LYS A 190 11.76 1.91 4.93
CA LYS A 190 12.07 1.32 6.24
C LYS A 190 12.41 2.39 7.27
N ALA A 191 13.16 3.43 6.91
CA ALA A 191 13.42 4.56 7.79
C ALA A 191 12.14 5.36 8.14
N ALA A 192 11.18 5.46 7.22
CA ALA A 192 9.88 6.04 7.52
C ALA A 192 9.06 5.17 8.51
N VAL A 193 9.16 3.84 8.41
CA VAL A 193 8.56 2.90 9.38
C VAL A 193 9.16 3.12 10.77
N ASP A 194 10.49 3.17 10.87
CA ASP A 194 11.22 3.35 12.13
C ASP A 194 10.89 4.70 12.79
N PHE A 195 10.66 5.76 11.98
CA PHE A 195 10.15 7.04 12.46
C PHE A 195 8.82 6.87 13.19
N PHE A 196 7.84 6.20 12.58
CA PHE A 196 6.52 6.00 13.20
C PHE A 196 6.54 4.99 14.34
N GLU A 197 7.40 3.97 14.28
CA GLU A 197 7.62 3.06 15.41
C GLU A 197 8.14 3.83 16.64
N SER A 198 9.12 4.70 16.44
CA SER A 198 9.68 5.54 17.50
C SER A 198 8.65 6.52 18.06
N LEU A 199 7.83 7.11 17.19
CA LEU A 199 6.74 8.00 17.58
C LEU A 199 5.70 7.24 18.42
N SER A 200 5.35 6.02 18.06
CA SER A 200 4.36 5.22 18.76
C SER A 200 4.76 4.90 20.21
N LYS A 201 6.07 4.71 20.49
CA LYS A 201 6.60 4.44 21.84
C LYS A 201 6.29 5.56 22.83
N ASN A 202 6.13 6.79 22.32
CA ASN A 202 5.82 7.99 23.12
C ASN A 202 4.35 8.44 22.97
N SER A 203 3.55 7.72 22.18
CA SER A 203 2.14 8.06 21.95
C SER A 203 1.22 7.23 22.86
N LYS A 204 0.18 7.88 23.37
CA LYS A 204 -0.93 7.18 24.07
C LYS A 204 -2.01 6.69 23.11
N ILE A 205 -1.99 7.14 21.87
CA ILE A 205 -3.01 6.90 20.84
C ILE A 205 -2.48 5.95 19.79
N THR A 206 -1.37 6.28 19.16
CA THR A 206 -0.80 5.52 18.05
C THR A 206 -0.20 4.21 18.55
N LYS A 207 -0.65 3.09 17.97
CA LYS A 207 -0.08 1.76 18.20
C LYS A 207 0.70 1.30 16.98
N PHE A 208 1.91 0.78 17.19
CA PHE A 208 2.68 0.13 16.15
C PHE A 208 2.46 -1.39 16.18
N VAL A 209 2.21 -1.97 15.00
CA VAL A 209 1.92 -3.39 14.81
C VAL A 209 2.83 -3.93 13.73
N LYS A 210 3.61 -4.96 14.07
CA LYS A 210 4.46 -5.68 13.14
C LYS A 210 3.84 -7.06 12.85
N LEU A 211 3.69 -7.40 11.59
CA LEU A 211 3.09 -8.65 11.13
C LEU A 211 4.07 -9.38 10.20
N ASP A 212 4.16 -10.69 10.37
CA ASP A 212 4.80 -11.56 9.39
C ASP A 212 3.88 -11.70 8.16
N GLY A 213 4.40 -11.33 6.99
CA GLY A 213 3.70 -11.47 5.71
C GLY A 213 3.90 -12.83 5.03
N THR A 214 4.70 -13.74 5.62
CA THR A 214 5.00 -15.05 5.06
C THR A 214 3.81 -16.00 5.03
N PRO A 215 2.95 -16.07 6.08
CA PRO A 215 1.81 -16.98 6.12
C PRO A 215 0.77 -16.73 5.03
N SER A 216 -0.27 -17.56 5.01
CA SER A 216 -1.40 -17.43 4.10
C SER A 216 -2.14 -16.09 4.27
N VAL A 217 -2.89 -15.69 3.24
CA VAL A 217 -3.69 -14.44 3.28
C VAL A 217 -4.61 -14.41 4.49
N ASN A 218 -5.23 -15.56 4.82
CA ASN A 218 -6.18 -15.65 5.94
C ASN A 218 -5.48 -15.54 7.29
N GLU A 219 -4.33 -16.19 7.48
CA GLU A 219 -3.56 -16.15 8.72
C GLU A 219 -3.01 -14.73 9.00
N VAL A 220 -2.51 -14.05 7.97
CA VAL A 220 -2.10 -12.64 8.07
C VAL A 220 -3.30 -11.76 8.42
N SER A 221 -4.48 -11.99 7.80
CA SER A 221 -5.71 -11.26 8.10
C SER A 221 -6.16 -11.46 9.55
N ASP A 222 -6.08 -12.67 10.06
CA ASP A 222 -6.49 -12.98 11.43
C ASP A 222 -5.53 -12.38 12.47
N SER A 223 -4.23 -12.38 12.17
CA SER A 223 -3.22 -11.71 12.98
C SER A 223 -3.45 -10.20 12.99
N LEU A 224 -3.74 -9.62 11.82
CA LEU A 224 -4.05 -8.21 11.69
C LEU A 224 -5.31 -7.81 12.48
N LYS A 225 -6.41 -8.56 12.33
CA LYS A 225 -7.65 -8.32 13.08
C LYS A 225 -7.44 -8.36 14.58
N LYS A 226 -6.69 -9.35 15.08
CA LYS A 226 -6.35 -9.45 16.51
C LYS A 226 -5.55 -8.25 17.00
N ALA A 227 -4.60 -7.75 16.18
CA ALA A 227 -3.73 -6.65 16.56
C ALA A 227 -4.44 -5.28 16.60
N ILE A 228 -5.44 -5.05 15.72
CA ILE A 228 -6.18 -3.78 15.63
C ILE A 228 -7.59 -3.84 16.23
N ALA A 229 -7.96 -4.96 16.86
CA ALA A 229 -9.20 -5.03 17.63
C ALA A 229 -9.19 -3.99 18.76
N LYS A 230 -10.30 -3.23 18.86
CA LYS A 230 -10.50 -2.24 19.95
C LYS A 230 -11.07 -2.90 21.18
#